data_49eb43b7e24c37a55e5447e948a0a2de
#
_entry.id   49eb43b7e24c37a55e5447e948a0a2de
#
_cell.length_a   1.000
_cell.length_b   1.000
_cell.length_c   1.000
_cell.angle_alpha   90.00
_cell.angle_beta   90.00
_cell.angle_gamma   90.00
#
_symmetry.space_group_name_H-M   'P 1'
#
loop_
_entity.id
_entity.type
_entity.pdbx_description
1 polymer ?
#
loop_
_entity_poly.entity_id
_entity_poly.type
_entity_poly.pdbx_seq_one_letter_code
_entity_poly.pdbx_strand_id
1 'polypeptide(L)'
;MIISSSANRRNSLMNQNEIHALTEKQRAYFYSNATLNIDTRIDALKRLRKCIRNHEEEIAAALSADLGKSDFEGYMCETGLVLSELSYMLKHIRRFAKEKRVHTPLAQFHSRSFSKPGPYGVVLVMSPWNYPFLLSLDPLIDAIAAGNTVVLKPSAYSPATGKLISDMISECFPPELATVVTGGRAENTSLLEEHFDYIFFTGSQNVGKEVMKKASAHLTPVTLELGGKSPCIIDKSADLKLAARRVVFGKYLNCGQTCVAPDYICCHTSVKDAFIREVKKQIQLQFGAHPLENPNYGKIINKKHFDRICTLIDGHKVVHGGHTDTELLRIE
;
A
#
# COMPACT_ATOMS: atom_id res chain seq x y z
N MET A 1 27.08 -28.96 -23.06
CA MET A 1 27.21 -29.00 -21.59
C MET A 1 27.62 -27.61 -21.10
N ILE A 2 26.72 -26.65 -21.02
CA ILE A 2 26.78 -25.38 -20.27
C ILE A 2 25.32 -24.93 -20.09
N ILE A 3 24.64 -25.48 -19.11
CA ILE A 3 23.37 -24.93 -18.59
C ILE A 3 23.52 -25.00 -17.09
N SER A 4 23.88 -23.91 -16.44
CA SER A 4 23.56 -23.58 -15.06
C SER A 4 24.35 -22.37 -14.58
N SER A 5 23.84 -21.17 -14.74
CA SER A 5 24.27 -20.05 -13.90
C SER A 5 23.20 -18.96 -13.68
N SER A 6 21.98 -19.13 -14.19
CA SER A 6 20.94 -18.10 -14.07
C SER A 6 20.00 -18.25 -12.85
N ALA A 7 20.02 -19.36 -12.15
CA ALA A 7 19.10 -19.64 -11.04
C ALA A 7 19.55 -19.09 -9.67
N ASN A 8 20.80 -18.69 -9.49
CA ASN A 8 21.36 -18.36 -8.17
C ASN A 8 21.53 -16.85 -7.88
N ARG A 9 21.09 -15.96 -8.78
CA ARG A 9 21.16 -14.50 -8.57
C ARG A 9 19.90 -13.86 -7.98
N ARG A 10 18.86 -14.62 -7.67
CA ARG A 10 17.54 -14.06 -7.29
C ARG A 10 17.42 -13.60 -5.84
N ASN A 11 18.44 -13.73 -5.00
CA ASN A 11 18.36 -13.41 -3.56
C ASN A 11 19.47 -12.48 -3.04
N SER A 12 20.30 -11.85 -3.88
CA SER A 12 21.22 -10.81 -3.41
C SER A 12 20.52 -9.45 -3.44
N LEU A 13 20.68 -8.67 -2.35
CA LEU A 13 20.26 -7.28 -2.31
C LEU A 13 20.99 -6.50 -3.40
N MET A 14 20.27 -5.61 -4.09
CA MET A 14 20.86 -4.78 -5.16
C MET A 14 21.76 -3.70 -4.55
N ASN A 15 22.97 -3.58 -5.06
CA ASN A 15 23.85 -2.48 -4.73
C ASN A 15 23.49 -1.22 -5.53
N GLN A 16 24.11 -0.07 -5.19
CA GLN A 16 23.82 1.21 -5.83
C GLN A 16 24.03 1.21 -7.35
N ASN A 17 25.09 0.56 -7.84
CA ASN A 17 25.37 0.49 -9.28
C ASN A 17 24.31 -0.34 -10.03
N GLU A 18 23.82 -1.41 -9.41
CA GLU A 18 22.75 -2.24 -9.99
C GLU A 18 21.41 -1.47 -10.02
N ILE A 19 21.12 -0.69 -8.97
CA ILE A 19 19.93 0.18 -8.93
C ILE A 19 20.03 1.26 -10.00
N HIS A 20 21.18 1.91 -10.14
CA HIS A 20 21.43 2.90 -11.19
C HIS A 20 21.24 2.31 -12.59
N ALA A 21 21.90 1.18 -12.87
CA ALA A 21 21.76 0.50 -14.18
C ALA A 21 20.31 0.09 -14.49
N LEU A 22 19.55 -0.33 -13.47
CA LEU A 22 18.12 -0.63 -13.59
C LEU A 22 17.31 0.61 -13.96
N THR A 23 17.52 1.71 -13.25
CA THR A 23 16.79 2.98 -13.48
C THR A 23 17.07 3.51 -14.87
N GLU A 24 18.33 3.49 -15.32
CA GLU A 24 18.69 3.89 -16.68
C GLU A 24 18.07 2.97 -17.75
N LYS A 25 18.00 1.68 -17.50
CA LYS A 25 17.34 0.72 -18.39
C LYS A 25 15.84 1.00 -18.53
N GLN A 26 15.16 1.32 -17.42
CA GLN A 26 13.77 1.73 -17.44
C GLN A 26 13.57 3.06 -18.17
N ARG A 27 14.48 4.00 -17.99
CA ARG A 27 14.46 5.30 -18.68
C ARG A 27 14.62 5.13 -20.21
N ALA A 28 15.56 4.31 -20.63
CA ALA A 28 15.73 3.98 -22.06
C ALA A 28 14.48 3.33 -22.64
N TYR A 29 13.86 2.40 -21.92
CA TYR A 29 12.61 1.76 -22.32
C TYR A 29 11.45 2.76 -22.42
N PHE A 30 11.33 3.67 -21.47
CA PHE A 30 10.33 4.73 -21.51
C PHE A 30 10.52 5.64 -22.73
N TYR A 31 11.75 6.10 -23.00
CA TYR A 31 12.06 6.95 -24.15
C TYR A 31 11.94 6.24 -25.51
N SER A 32 11.92 4.92 -25.54
CA SER A 32 11.58 4.17 -26.77
C SER A 32 10.10 4.29 -27.16
N ASN A 33 9.27 4.92 -26.33
CA ASN A 33 7.82 5.02 -26.47
C ASN A 33 7.06 3.67 -26.36
N ALA A 34 7.70 2.61 -25.89
CA ALA A 34 7.08 1.29 -25.75
C ALA A 34 5.82 1.29 -24.85
N THR A 35 5.76 2.22 -23.89
CA THR A 35 4.62 2.36 -22.96
C THR A 35 3.50 3.28 -23.47
N LEU A 36 3.67 3.98 -24.60
CA LEU A 36 2.68 4.94 -25.08
C LEU A 36 1.42 4.26 -25.64
N ASN A 37 1.54 3.07 -26.21
CA ASN A 37 0.40 2.35 -26.74
C ASN A 37 -0.51 1.87 -25.61
N ILE A 38 -1.78 2.25 -25.66
CA ILE A 38 -2.79 1.89 -24.63
C ILE A 38 -3.05 0.39 -24.62
N ASP A 39 -3.02 -0.31 -25.75
CA ASP A 39 -3.24 -1.75 -25.79
C ASP A 39 -2.14 -2.51 -25.07
N THR A 40 -0.89 -2.09 -25.21
CA THR A 40 0.26 -2.64 -24.47
C THR A 40 0.06 -2.53 -22.95
N ARG A 41 -0.46 -1.38 -22.48
CA ARG A 41 -0.78 -1.16 -21.04
C ARG A 41 -1.92 -2.05 -20.59
N ILE A 42 -2.99 -2.16 -21.38
CA ILE A 42 -4.12 -3.05 -21.10
C ILE A 42 -3.67 -4.50 -20.98
N ASP A 43 -2.81 -4.96 -21.88
CA ASP A 43 -2.31 -6.34 -21.86
C ASP A 43 -1.38 -6.58 -20.67
N ALA A 44 -0.59 -5.58 -20.26
CA ALA A 44 0.20 -5.62 -19.02
C ALA A 44 -0.69 -5.79 -17.78
N LEU A 45 -1.75 -4.97 -17.65
CA LEU A 45 -2.70 -5.07 -16.54
C LEU A 45 -3.50 -6.39 -16.54
N LYS A 46 -3.84 -6.93 -17.70
CA LYS A 46 -4.49 -8.25 -17.81
C LYS A 46 -3.57 -9.38 -17.35
N ARG A 47 -2.28 -9.33 -17.70
CA ARG A 47 -1.28 -10.31 -17.23
C ARG A 47 -1.17 -10.26 -15.70
N LEU A 48 -1.06 -9.06 -15.12
CA LEU A 48 -1.01 -8.89 -13.67
C LEU A 48 -2.28 -9.45 -12.99
N ARG A 49 -3.47 -9.14 -13.53
CA ARG A 49 -4.73 -9.69 -13.00
C ARG A 49 -4.78 -11.21 -13.01
N LYS A 50 -4.29 -11.83 -14.09
CA LYS A 50 -4.21 -13.29 -14.19
C LYS A 50 -3.22 -13.85 -13.18
N CYS A 51 -2.05 -13.25 -13.05
CA CYS A 51 -1.03 -13.65 -12.09
C CYS A 51 -1.57 -13.58 -10.65
N ILE A 52 -2.22 -12.48 -10.25
CA ILE A 52 -2.82 -12.36 -8.91
C ILE A 52 -3.82 -13.48 -8.64
N ARG A 53 -4.70 -13.78 -9.60
CA ARG A 53 -5.68 -14.86 -9.43
C ARG A 53 -5.06 -16.25 -9.33
N ASN A 54 -3.94 -16.46 -9.97
CA ASN A 54 -3.23 -17.74 -9.90
C ASN A 54 -2.48 -17.92 -8.57
N HIS A 55 -2.19 -16.83 -7.84
CA HIS A 55 -1.41 -16.82 -6.60
C HIS A 55 -2.23 -16.40 -5.37
N GLU A 56 -3.58 -16.50 -5.43
CA GLU A 56 -4.44 -16.05 -4.31
C GLU A 56 -4.10 -16.76 -2.99
N GLU A 57 -3.78 -18.04 -3.03
CA GLU A 57 -3.40 -18.84 -1.84
C GLU A 57 -2.04 -18.41 -1.28
N GLU A 58 -1.05 -18.18 -2.14
CA GLU A 58 0.28 -17.71 -1.73
C GLU A 58 0.22 -16.27 -1.18
N ILE A 59 -0.66 -15.43 -1.72
CA ILE A 59 -0.89 -14.08 -1.20
C ILE A 59 -1.47 -14.15 0.21
N ALA A 60 -2.50 -14.97 0.42
CA ALA A 60 -3.10 -15.17 1.74
C ALA A 60 -2.07 -15.71 2.74
N ALA A 61 -1.26 -16.69 2.35
CA ALA A 61 -0.20 -17.25 3.20
C ALA A 61 0.88 -16.21 3.55
N ALA A 62 1.30 -15.36 2.61
CA ALA A 62 2.28 -14.32 2.84
C ALA A 62 1.75 -13.24 3.80
N LEU A 63 0.51 -12.79 3.63
CA LEU A 63 -0.15 -11.82 4.50
C LEU A 63 -0.35 -12.37 5.92
N SER A 64 -0.68 -13.65 6.03
CA SER A 64 -0.78 -14.35 7.31
C SER A 64 0.59 -14.45 8.00
N ALA A 65 1.65 -14.78 7.27
CA ALA A 65 3.00 -14.86 7.81
C ALA A 65 3.50 -13.51 8.37
N ASP A 66 3.28 -12.41 7.64
CA ASP A 66 3.74 -11.09 8.03
C ASP A 66 2.88 -10.45 9.13
N LEU A 67 1.55 -10.47 8.99
CA LEU A 67 0.61 -9.71 9.81
C LEU A 67 -0.42 -10.56 10.57
N GLY A 68 -0.41 -11.89 10.41
CA GLY A 68 -1.40 -12.76 11.01
C GLY A 68 -2.82 -12.55 10.47
N LYS A 69 -2.96 -11.95 9.28
CA LYS A 69 -4.27 -11.75 8.67
C LYS A 69 -4.91 -13.09 8.32
N SER A 70 -6.20 -13.23 8.62
CA SER A 70 -6.99 -14.34 8.11
C SER A 70 -7.19 -14.23 6.60
N ASP A 71 -7.52 -15.33 5.93
CA ASP A 71 -7.81 -15.35 4.49
C ASP A 71 -8.91 -14.36 4.13
N PHE A 72 -9.94 -14.25 4.98
CA PHE A 72 -11.03 -13.30 4.79
C PHE A 72 -10.53 -11.85 4.86
N GLU A 73 -9.76 -11.50 5.89
CA GLU A 73 -9.22 -10.15 6.05
C GLU A 73 -8.23 -9.82 4.93
N GLY A 74 -7.33 -10.75 4.59
CA GLY A 74 -6.37 -10.60 3.49
C GLY A 74 -7.06 -10.36 2.16
N TYR A 75 -8.11 -11.12 1.85
CA TYR A 75 -8.88 -10.90 0.63
C TYR A 75 -9.65 -9.57 0.65
N MET A 76 -10.41 -9.32 1.73
CA MET A 76 -11.26 -8.13 1.84
C MET A 76 -10.48 -6.83 1.79
N CYS A 77 -9.30 -6.77 2.42
CA CYS A 77 -8.55 -5.54 2.61
C CYS A 77 -7.36 -5.37 1.66
N GLU A 78 -6.99 -6.42 0.94
CA GLU A 78 -5.82 -6.37 0.04
C GLU A 78 -6.13 -6.98 -1.32
N THR A 79 -6.18 -8.31 -1.46
CA THR A 79 -6.30 -8.97 -2.77
C THR A 79 -7.54 -8.54 -3.55
N GLY A 80 -8.69 -8.51 -2.87
CA GLY A 80 -9.97 -8.11 -3.49
C GLY A 80 -10.00 -6.65 -3.92
N LEU A 81 -9.36 -5.75 -3.17
CA LEU A 81 -9.25 -4.33 -3.53
C LEU A 81 -8.35 -4.14 -4.75
N VAL A 82 -7.19 -4.80 -4.80
CA VAL A 82 -6.30 -4.77 -5.98
C VAL A 82 -7.01 -5.29 -7.23
N LEU A 83 -7.75 -6.39 -7.12
CA LEU A 83 -8.53 -6.94 -8.24
C LEU A 83 -9.65 -5.97 -8.68
N SER A 84 -10.25 -5.23 -7.73
CA SER A 84 -11.24 -4.19 -8.00
C SER A 84 -10.62 -3.03 -8.76
N GLU A 85 -9.46 -2.53 -8.31
CA GLU A 85 -8.72 -1.45 -8.98
C GLU A 85 -8.30 -1.85 -10.40
N LEU A 86 -7.75 -3.05 -10.59
CA LEU A 86 -7.43 -3.59 -11.92
C LEU A 86 -8.67 -3.61 -12.83
N SER A 87 -9.82 -4.01 -12.29
CA SER A 87 -11.07 -4.06 -13.06
C SER A 87 -11.55 -2.66 -13.44
N TYR A 88 -11.42 -1.70 -12.51
CA TYR A 88 -11.74 -0.30 -12.73
C TYR A 88 -10.82 0.32 -13.79
N MET A 89 -9.49 0.14 -13.66
CA MET A 89 -8.52 0.66 -14.62
C MET A 89 -8.71 0.06 -16.02
N LEU A 90 -8.85 -1.26 -16.14
CA LEU A 90 -9.12 -1.92 -17.43
C LEU A 90 -10.36 -1.40 -18.14
N LYS A 91 -11.40 -1.03 -17.37
CA LYS A 91 -12.65 -0.45 -17.90
C LYS A 91 -12.47 1.00 -18.35
N HIS A 92 -11.60 1.77 -17.70
CA HIS A 92 -11.59 3.22 -17.85
C HIS A 92 -10.32 3.78 -18.51
N ILE A 93 -9.24 3.02 -18.65
CA ILE A 93 -7.93 3.47 -19.13
C ILE A 93 -8.02 4.23 -20.46
N ARG A 94 -8.81 3.74 -21.42
CA ARG A 94 -9.00 4.42 -22.71
C ARG A 94 -9.66 5.80 -22.57
N ARG A 95 -10.56 5.94 -21.59
CA ARG A 95 -11.21 7.23 -21.28
C ARG A 95 -10.23 8.18 -20.60
N PHE A 96 -9.41 7.68 -19.69
CA PHE A 96 -8.42 8.49 -18.96
C PHE A 96 -7.31 8.99 -19.89
N ALA A 97 -6.87 8.19 -20.85
CA ALA A 97 -5.84 8.56 -21.83
C ALA A 97 -6.34 9.48 -22.95
N LYS A 98 -7.65 9.75 -23.02
CA LYS A 98 -8.26 10.55 -24.09
C LYS A 98 -7.96 12.04 -23.92
N GLU A 99 -7.58 12.70 -25.00
CA GLU A 99 -7.45 14.15 -24.98
C GLU A 99 -8.82 14.80 -24.76
N LYS A 100 -8.83 15.91 -24.04
CA LYS A 100 -10.03 16.72 -23.73
C LYS A 100 -9.91 18.05 -24.42
N ARG A 101 -10.88 18.37 -25.27
CA ARG A 101 -10.99 19.68 -25.89
C ARG A 101 -11.24 20.74 -24.82
N VAL A 102 -10.51 21.86 -24.90
CA VAL A 102 -10.69 23.02 -24.02
C VAL A 102 -11.00 24.26 -24.86
N HIS A 103 -11.48 25.31 -24.22
CA HIS A 103 -11.79 26.57 -24.90
C HIS A 103 -10.53 27.16 -25.57
N THR A 104 -10.65 27.55 -26.85
CA THR A 104 -9.60 28.26 -27.58
C THR A 104 -9.97 29.75 -27.62
N PRO A 105 -9.11 30.66 -27.14
CA PRO A 105 -9.35 32.10 -27.20
C PRO A 105 -9.55 32.57 -28.64
N LEU A 106 -10.43 33.56 -28.86
CA LEU A 106 -10.75 34.08 -30.19
C LEU A 106 -9.52 34.61 -30.92
N ALA A 107 -8.56 35.19 -30.19
CA ALA A 107 -7.29 35.67 -30.73
C ALA A 107 -6.44 34.56 -31.39
N GLN A 108 -6.76 33.28 -31.13
CA GLN A 108 -6.09 32.13 -31.74
C GLN A 108 -7.02 31.42 -32.74
N PHE A 109 -7.89 32.18 -33.39
CA PHE A 109 -8.83 31.72 -34.41
C PHE A 109 -8.14 30.83 -35.45
N HIS A 110 -8.82 29.71 -35.85
CA HIS A 110 -8.37 28.56 -36.58
C HIS A 110 -7.54 27.51 -35.81
N SER A 111 -7.18 27.77 -34.53
CA SER A 111 -6.49 26.79 -33.66
C SER A 111 -7.46 25.89 -32.91
N ARG A 112 -6.98 24.78 -32.43
CA ARG A 112 -7.69 23.90 -31.48
C ARG A 112 -6.85 23.73 -30.24
N SER A 113 -7.46 23.99 -29.09
CA SER A 113 -6.84 23.78 -27.78
C SER A 113 -7.37 22.51 -27.14
N PHE A 114 -6.47 21.74 -26.57
CA PHE A 114 -6.83 20.50 -25.86
C PHE A 114 -5.84 20.22 -24.72
N SER A 115 -6.31 19.48 -23.72
CA SER A 115 -5.48 18.88 -22.67
C SER A 115 -5.32 17.40 -22.97
N LYS A 116 -4.08 16.90 -22.97
CA LYS A 116 -3.75 15.49 -23.21
C LYS A 116 -2.99 14.96 -22.02
N PRO A 117 -3.48 13.87 -21.35
CA PRO A 117 -2.71 13.18 -20.32
C PRO A 117 -1.44 12.57 -20.91
N GLY A 118 -0.33 12.68 -20.18
CA GLY A 118 0.94 12.05 -20.51
C GLY A 118 1.55 11.37 -19.29
N PRO A 119 2.34 10.31 -19.47
CA PRO A 119 3.09 9.71 -18.37
C PRO A 119 4.20 10.65 -17.87
N TYR A 120 4.58 10.49 -16.61
CA TYR A 120 5.73 11.20 -16.04
C TYR A 120 7.07 10.65 -16.57
N GLY A 121 7.23 9.32 -16.56
CA GLY A 121 8.49 8.66 -16.92
C GLY A 121 8.76 7.44 -16.08
N VAL A 122 9.90 7.41 -15.40
CA VAL A 122 10.30 6.37 -14.45
C VAL A 122 9.77 6.74 -13.06
N VAL A 123 8.89 5.93 -12.50
CA VAL A 123 8.21 6.16 -11.22
C VAL A 123 8.78 5.25 -10.14
N LEU A 124 9.09 5.83 -8.98
CA LEU A 124 9.39 5.07 -7.77
C LEU A 124 8.13 4.95 -6.90
N VAL A 125 7.74 3.72 -6.56
CA VAL A 125 6.70 3.43 -5.58
C VAL A 125 7.35 2.83 -4.34
N MET A 126 7.26 3.51 -3.20
CA MET A 126 7.75 3.03 -1.91
C MET A 126 6.56 2.72 -1.01
N SER A 127 6.34 1.45 -0.72
CA SER A 127 5.14 0.98 -0.02
C SER A 127 5.39 0.59 1.45
N PRO A 128 4.37 0.69 2.31
CA PRO A 128 4.46 0.39 3.73
C PRO A 128 4.26 -1.10 4.00
N TRP A 129 4.28 -1.45 5.28
CA TRP A 129 4.15 -2.81 5.77
C TRP A 129 2.75 -3.20 6.24
N ASN A 130 1.84 -2.25 6.45
CA ASN A 130 0.54 -2.51 7.10
C ASN A 130 -0.53 -3.10 6.16
N TYR A 131 -0.52 -2.70 4.90
CA TYR A 131 -1.26 -3.32 3.80
C TYR A 131 -0.27 -3.52 2.65
N PRO A 132 0.67 -4.46 2.81
CA PRO A 132 1.84 -4.54 1.95
C PRO A 132 1.51 -4.93 0.51
N PHE A 133 0.47 -5.74 0.29
CA PHE A 133 0.06 -6.14 -1.05
C PHE A 133 -0.73 -5.01 -1.74
N LEU A 134 -1.77 -4.50 -1.10
CA LEU A 134 -2.60 -3.41 -1.63
C LEU A 134 -1.78 -2.17 -1.96
N LEU A 135 -1.07 -1.63 -0.96
CA LEU A 135 -0.35 -0.37 -1.11
C LEU A 135 0.94 -0.47 -1.93
N SER A 136 1.32 -1.67 -2.36
CA SER A 136 2.33 -1.88 -3.39
C SER A 136 1.72 -1.91 -4.77
N LEU A 137 0.62 -2.65 -4.96
CA LEU A 137 0.11 -2.95 -6.29
C LEU A 137 -0.84 -1.87 -6.83
N ASP A 138 -1.64 -1.19 -6.00
CA ASP A 138 -2.53 -0.12 -6.50
C ASP A 138 -1.73 1.01 -7.16
N PRO A 139 -0.70 1.62 -6.52
CA PRO A 139 0.10 2.64 -7.19
C PRO A 139 0.86 2.13 -8.41
N LEU A 140 1.30 0.86 -8.40
CA LEU A 140 1.95 0.24 -9.56
C LEU A 140 0.98 0.08 -10.74
N ILE A 141 -0.27 -0.34 -10.49
CA ILE A 141 -1.33 -0.48 -11.48
C ILE A 141 -1.58 0.87 -12.14
N ASP A 142 -1.74 1.93 -11.34
CA ASP A 142 -2.01 3.27 -11.80
C ASP A 142 -0.85 3.85 -12.62
N ALA A 143 0.38 3.63 -12.16
CA ALA A 143 1.57 4.07 -12.86
C ALA A 143 1.70 3.38 -14.24
N ILE A 144 1.49 2.07 -14.33
CA ILE A 144 1.50 1.31 -15.60
C ILE A 144 0.34 1.76 -16.50
N ALA A 145 -0.86 1.93 -15.94
CA ALA A 145 -2.02 2.41 -16.68
C ALA A 145 -1.79 3.80 -17.29
N ALA A 146 -1.11 4.69 -16.57
CA ALA A 146 -0.73 6.00 -17.05
C ALA A 146 0.37 5.96 -18.13
N GLY A 147 1.11 4.87 -18.26
CA GLY A 147 2.18 4.65 -19.25
C GLY A 147 3.58 4.92 -18.74
N ASN A 148 3.78 4.86 -17.43
CA ASN A 148 5.09 4.95 -16.79
C ASN A 148 5.80 3.60 -16.75
N THR A 149 7.11 3.62 -16.51
CA THR A 149 7.86 2.48 -15.98
C THR A 149 7.95 2.59 -14.47
N VAL A 150 8.10 1.46 -13.76
CA VAL A 150 7.95 1.45 -12.30
C VAL A 150 9.09 0.69 -11.61
N VAL A 151 9.73 1.34 -10.66
CA VAL A 151 10.53 0.68 -9.63
C VAL A 151 9.69 0.62 -8.36
N LEU A 152 9.38 -0.60 -7.90
CA LEU A 152 8.61 -0.84 -6.69
C LEU A 152 9.53 -1.25 -5.55
N LYS A 153 9.42 -0.59 -4.40
CA LYS A 153 10.17 -0.87 -3.18
C LYS A 153 9.23 -1.24 -2.03
N PRO A 154 8.90 -2.54 -1.85
CA PRO A 154 8.14 -3.01 -0.70
C PRO A 154 8.87 -2.79 0.62
N SER A 155 8.13 -2.72 1.71
CA SER A 155 8.72 -2.61 3.04
C SER A 155 9.51 -3.86 3.44
N ALA A 156 10.67 -3.67 4.04
CA ALA A 156 11.45 -4.76 4.64
C ALA A 156 10.79 -5.38 5.89
N TYR A 157 9.76 -4.73 6.46
CA TYR A 157 9.04 -5.25 7.62
C TYR A 157 7.99 -6.31 7.26
N SER A 158 7.61 -6.41 5.98
CA SER A 158 6.74 -7.46 5.43
C SER A 158 7.50 -8.32 4.41
N PRO A 159 8.45 -9.14 4.87
CA PRO A 159 9.39 -9.85 4.00
C PRO A 159 8.72 -10.95 3.15
N ALA A 160 7.73 -11.66 3.69
CA ALA A 160 7.03 -12.71 2.95
C ALA A 160 6.23 -12.12 1.79
N THR A 161 5.45 -11.08 2.06
CA THR A 161 4.66 -10.38 1.03
C THR A 161 5.59 -9.68 0.02
N GLY A 162 6.67 -9.02 0.49
CA GLY A 162 7.64 -8.37 -0.39
C GLY A 162 8.33 -9.32 -1.34
N LYS A 163 8.68 -10.53 -0.88
CA LYS A 163 9.26 -11.58 -1.72
C LYS A 163 8.26 -12.06 -2.77
N LEU A 164 7.03 -12.38 -2.36
CA LEU A 164 5.99 -12.83 -3.27
C LEU A 164 5.69 -11.78 -4.35
N ILE A 165 5.56 -10.51 -3.98
CA ILE A 165 5.39 -9.42 -4.95
C ILE A 165 6.55 -9.38 -5.94
N SER A 166 7.79 -9.55 -5.49
CA SER A 166 8.97 -9.58 -6.37
C SER A 166 8.91 -10.73 -7.38
N ASP A 167 8.52 -11.91 -6.93
CA ASP A 167 8.38 -13.09 -7.78
C ASP A 167 7.26 -12.88 -8.83
N MET A 168 6.09 -12.41 -8.40
CA MET A 168 4.94 -12.13 -9.26
C MET A 168 5.22 -11.03 -10.31
N ILE A 169 5.87 -9.94 -9.92
CA ILE A 169 6.21 -8.85 -10.84
C ILE A 169 7.21 -9.33 -11.88
N SER A 170 8.18 -10.16 -11.49
CA SER A 170 9.15 -10.77 -12.41
C SER A 170 8.51 -11.77 -13.38
N GLU A 171 7.43 -12.43 -12.99
CA GLU A 171 6.62 -13.29 -13.87
C GLU A 171 5.81 -12.45 -14.89
N CYS A 172 5.25 -11.33 -14.43
CA CYS A 172 4.32 -10.53 -15.23
C CYS A 172 5.00 -9.59 -16.21
N PHE A 173 6.17 -9.03 -15.86
CA PHE A 173 6.74 -7.90 -16.56
C PHE A 173 8.24 -8.08 -16.85
N PRO A 174 8.72 -7.57 -18.01
CA PRO A 174 10.14 -7.37 -18.19
C PRO A 174 10.64 -6.28 -17.22
N PRO A 175 11.90 -6.40 -16.75
CA PRO A 175 12.43 -5.48 -15.73
C PRO A 175 12.48 -4.02 -16.19
N GLU A 176 12.47 -3.78 -17.49
CA GLU A 176 12.42 -2.45 -18.10
C GLU A 176 11.04 -1.77 -17.90
N LEU A 177 9.97 -2.54 -17.73
CA LEU A 177 8.63 -2.00 -17.49
C LEU A 177 8.35 -1.88 -16.00
N ALA A 178 8.58 -2.94 -15.24
CA ALA A 178 8.38 -2.93 -13.79
C ALA A 178 9.35 -3.88 -13.10
N THR A 179 9.98 -3.41 -12.03
CA THR A 179 10.93 -4.19 -11.22
C THR A 179 10.73 -3.91 -9.75
N VAL A 180 10.97 -4.92 -8.92
CA VAL A 180 10.95 -4.81 -7.46
C VAL A 180 12.39 -4.78 -6.94
N VAL A 181 12.69 -3.76 -6.13
CA VAL A 181 13.93 -3.68 -5.33
C VAL A 181 13.58 -4.04 -3.89
N THR A 182 13.99 -5.22 -3.45
CA THR A 182 13.84 -5.65 -2.06
C THR A 182 14.99 -5.11 -1.20
N GLY A 183 14.83 -5.12 0.11
CA GLY A 183 15.88 -4.69 1.05
C GLY A 183 15.39 -3.64 2.04
N GLY A 184 16.34 -3.06 2.78
CA GLY A 184 16.09 -2.18 3.92
C GLY A 184 16.47 -0.73 3.69
N ARG A 185 17.15 -0.15 4.70
CA ARG A 185 17.54 1.26 4.69
C ARG A 185 18.57 1.59 3.61
N ALA A 186 19.52 0.68 3.35
CA ALA A 186 20.56 0.91 2.36
C ALA A 186 19.96 1.07 0.95
N GLU A 187 19.09 0.15 0.56
CA GLU A 187 18.41 0.18 -0.74
C GLU A 187 17.46 1.39 -0.85
N ASN A 188 16.76 1.76 0.24
CA ASN A 188 15.96 2.99 0.26
C ASN A 188 16.81 4.22 -0.02
N THR A 189 18.01 4.32 0.62
CA THR A 189 18.92 5.44 0.41
C THR A 189 19.42 5.47 -1.04
N SER A 190 19.87 4.31 -1.57
CA SER A 190 20.34 4.21 -2.95
C SER A 190 19.26 4.58 -3.97
N LEU A 191 18.02 4.14 -3.77
CA LEU A 191 16.90 4.53 -4.63
C LEU A 191 16.61 6.05 -4.57
N LEU A 192 16.67 6.65 -3.40
CA LEU A 192 16.41 8.09 -3.25
C LEU A 192 17.56 9.00 -3.73
N GLU A 193 18.72 8.43 -4.06
CA GLU A 193 19.81 9.14 -4.77
C GLU A 193 19.60 9.13 -6.30
N GLU A 194 18.74 8.24 -6.82
CA GLU A 194 18.47 8.16 -8.25
C GLU A 194 17.47 9.25 -8.70
N HIS A 195 17.55 9.63 -9.97
CA HIS A 195 16.58 10.51 -10.59
C HIS A 195 15.34 9.74 -11.04
N PHE A 196 14.23 9.94 -10.35
CA PHE A 196 12.89 9.51 -10.77
C PHE A 196 12.08 10.70 -11.28
N ASP A 197 11.14 10.43 -12.18
CA ASP A 197 10.25 11.48 -12.72
C ASP A 197 9.01 11.68 -11.84
N TYR A 198 8.74 10.72 -10.92
CA TYR A 198 7.71 10.81 -9.89
C TYR A 198 8.01 9.83 -8.74
N ILE A 199 7.68 10.22 -7.51
CA ILE A 199 7.79 9.33 -6.34
C ILE A 199 6.44 9.26 -5.63
N PHE A 200 5.91 8.04 -5.49
CA PHE A 200 4.76 7.73 -4.65
C PHE A 200 5.25 7.02 -3.38
N PHE A 201 5.05 7.64 -2.25
CA PHE A 201 5.52 7.12 -0.96
C PHE A 201 4.35 6.97 0.02
N THR A 202 4.25 5.80 0.65
CA THR A 202 3.34 5.57 1.79
C THR A 202 4.14 5.13 3.00
N GLY A 203 4.00 5.82 4.13
CA GLY A 203 4.73 5.47 5.35
C GLY A 203 4.69 6.53 6.44
N SER A 204 5.77 6.62 7.24
CA SER A 204 5.84 7.57 8.34
C SER A 204 6.20 8.99 7.87
N GLN A 205 5.73 10.00 8.63
CA GLN A 205 6.07 11.40 8.37
C GLN A 205 7.57 11.67 8.32
N ASN A 206 8.37 11.01 9.16
CA ASN A 206 9.82 11.21 9.20
C ASN A 206 10.48 10.74 7.89
N VAL A 207 10.07 9.57 7.38
CA VAL A 207 10.58 9.07 6.10
C VAL A 207 10.02 9.89 4.94
N GLY A 208 8.77 10.33 4.99
CA GLY A 208 8.19 11.22 3.98
C GLY A 208 8.95 12.54 3.83
N LYS A 209 9.39 13.14 4.95
CA LYS A 209 10.27 14.33 4.91
C LYS A 209 11.60 14.06 4.22
N GLU A 210 12.19 12.87 4.46
CA GLU A 210 13.44 12.47 3.79
C GLU A 210 13.23 12.26 2.29
N VAL A 211 12.12 11.59 1.90
CA VAL A 211 11.74 11.44 0.48
C VAL A 211 11.61 12.80 -0.19
N MET A 212 10.87 13.74 0.40
CA MET A 212 10.72 15.11 -0.12
C MET A 212 12.05 15.83 -0.29
N LYS A 213 12.91 15.74 0.74
CA LYS A 213 14.24 16.35 0.73
C LYS A 213 15.11 15.81 -0.40
N LYS A 214 15.11 14.50 -0.62
CA LYS A 214 15.89 13.87 -1.70
C LYS A 214 15.29 14.17 -3.08
N ALA A 215 13.98 14.09 -3.22
CA ALA A 215 13.27 14.43 -4.46
C ALA A 215 13.54 15.86 -4.92
N SER A 216 13.71 16.81 -4.00
CA SER A 216 13.97 18.22 -4.33
C SER A 216 15.28 18.44 -5.10
N ALA A 217 16.27 17.55 -5.00
CA ALA A 217 17.53 17.64 -5.75
C ALA A 217 17.31 17.55 -7.28
N HIS A 218 16.26 16.84 -7.69
CA HIS A 218 15.89 16.65 -9.09
C HIS A 218 14.57 17.34 -9.47
N LEU A 219 13.98 18.13 -8.56
CA LEU A 219 12.65 18.73 -8.71
C LEU A 219 11.56 17.68 -8.99
N THR A 220 11.76 16.46 -8.50
CA THR A 220 10.84 15.36 -8.69
C THR A 220 9.55 15.59 -7.88
N PRO A 221 8.36 15.58 -8.51
CA PRO A 221 7.10 15.64 -7.79
C PRO A 221 6.88 14.40 -6.94
N VAL A 222 6.28 14.60 -5.77
CA VAL A 222 6.03 13.52 -4.80
C VAL A 222 4.57 13.50 -4.36
N THR A 223 4.01 12.31 -4.20
CA THR A 223 2.80 12.07 -3.38
C THR A 223 3.21 11.35 -2.11
N LEU A 224 2.79 11.89 -0.97
CA LEU A 224 3.08 11.35 0.35
C LEU A 224 1.78 10.94 1.04
N GLU A 225 1.58 9.63 1.17
CA GLU A 225 0.54 9.04 2.00
C GLU A 225 1.13 8.72 3.37
N LEU A 226 0.61 9.34 4.42
CA LEU A 226 1.22 9.34 5.74
C LEU A 226 0.26 8.80 6.80
N GLY A 227 0.76 8.65 8.04
CA GLY A 227 -0.08 8.25 9.16
C GLY A 227 -1.12 9.32 9.55
N GLY A 228 -2.18 8.89 10.21
CA GLY A 228 -3.27 9.74 10.66
C GLY A 228 -3.53 9.65 12.15
N LYS A 229 -4.27 10.62 12.66
CA LYS A 229 -4.87 10.71 14.00
C LYS A 229 -6.36 11.02 13.83
N SER A 230 -7.09 10.08 13.21
CA SER A 230 -8.48 10.28 12.81
C SER A 230 -9.44 10.33 14.01
N PRO A 231 -10.08 11.47 14.31
CA PRO A 231 -11.09 11.56 15.34
C PRO A 231 -12.37 10.83 14.90
N CYS A 232 -12.99 10.12 15.84
CA CYS A 232 -14.33 9.57 15.68
C CYS A 232 -15.30 10.31 16.60
N ILE A 233 -16.30 10.98 16.05
CA ILE A 233 -17.24 11.81 16.81
C ILE A 233 -18.54 11.03 17.00
N ILE A 234 -18.93 10.84 18.28
CA ILE A 234 -20.18 10.19 18.69
C ILE A 234 -21.07 11.25 19.35
N ASP A 235 -21.99 11.81 18.57
CA ASP A 235 -22.96 12.77 19.05
C ASP A 235 -24.13 12.09 19.80
N LYS A 236 -24.87 12.88 20.59
CA LYS A 236 -26.04 12.40 21.35
C LYS A 236 -27.16 11.81 20.47
N SER A 237 -27.20 12.18 19.19
CA SER A 237 -28.17 11.67 18.20
C SER A 237 -27.73 10.39 17.51
N ALA A 238 -26.52 9.87 17.78
CA ALA A 238 -25.99 8.69 17.11
C ALA A 238 -26.74 7.41 17.51
N ASP A 239 -26.94 6.50 16.53
CA ASP A 239 -27.28 5.11 16.83
C ASP A 239 -26.06 4.43 17.44
N LEU A 240 -26.06 4.30 18.78
CA LEU A 240 -24.91 3.83 19.56
C LEU A 240 -24.52 2.39 19.22
N LYS A 241 -25.49 1.51 18.90
CA LYS A 241 -25.23 0.13 18.53
C LYS A 241 -24.51 0.05 17.18
N LEU A 242 -24.99 0.79 16.19
CA LEU A 242 -24.36 0.87 14.86
C LEU A 242 -23.01 1.56 14.92
N ALA A 243 -22.89 2.65 15.69
CA ALA A 243 -21.63 3.37 15.89
C ALA A 243 -20.57 2.47 16.54
N ALA A 244 -20.91 1.77 17.64
CA ALA A 244 -20.01 0.84 18.29
C ALA A 244 -19.55 -0.29 17.38
N ARG A 245 -20.48 -0.89 16.58
CA ARG A 245 -20.16 -1.94 15.61
C ARG A 245 -19.14 -1.45 14.59
N ARG A 246 -19.32 -0.25 14.03
CA ARG A 246 -18.43 0.33 13.04
C ARG A 246 -17.07 0.71 13.61
N VAL A 247 -17.06 1.27 14.82
CA VAL A 247 -15.81 1.65 15.51
C VAL A 247 -14.97 0.41 15.84
N VAL A 248 -15.59 -0.63 16.39
CA VAL A 248 -14.89 -1.90 16.71
C VAL A 248 -14.34 -2.52 15.42
N PHE A 249 -15.15 -2.65 14.37
CA PHE A 249 -14.68 -3.16 13.10
C PHE A 249 -13.49 -2.35 12.56
N GLY A 250 -13.63 -1.01 12.47
CA GLY A 250 -12.59 -0.15 11.89
C GLY A 250 -11.33 -0.03 12.72
N LYS A 251 -11.42 -0.27 14.05
CA LYS A 251 -10.24 -0.21 14.93
C LYS A 251 -9.52 -1.54 15.07
N TYR A 252 -10.26 -2.67 15.09
CA TYR A 252 -9.66 -3.99 15.23
C TYR A 252 -9.12 -4.54 13.91
N LEU A 253 -9.62 -4.05 12.78
CA LEU A 253 -9.09 -4.39 11.46
C LEU A 253 -7.57 -4.14 11.43
N ASN A 254 -6.80 -5.13 10.98
CA ASN A 254 -5.34 -5.12 10.96
C ASN A 254 -4.71 -4.75 12.32
N CYS A 255 -5.36 -5.10 13.43
CA CYS A 255 -4.97 -4.72 14.79
C CYS A 255 -4.80 -3.19 14.98
N GLY A 256 -5.59 -2.38 14.26
CA GLY A 256 -5.51 -0.92 14.30
C GLY A 256 -4.34 -0.31 13.55
N GLN A 257 -3.54 -1.11 12.84
CA GLN A 257 -2.36 -0.66 12.06
C GLN A 257 -2.77 -0.04 10.73
N THR A 258 -3.67 0.93 10.77
CA THR A 258 -4.31 1.55 9.61
C THR A 258 -4.27 3.07 9.73
N CYS A 259 -3.80 3.75 8.69
CA CYS A 259 -3.66 5.21 8.66
C CYS A 259 -4.98 5.95 8.86
N VAL A 260 -6.09 5.37 8.43
CA VAL A 260 -7.45 5.92 8.52
C VAL A 260 -8.30 5.29 9.63
N ALA A 261 -7.72 4.44 10.50
CA ALA A 261 -8.46 3.85 11.61
C ALA A 261 -8.99 4.92 12.58
N PRO A 262 -10.13 4.72 13.23
CA PRO A 262 -10.54 5.54 14.36
C PRO A 262 -9.43 5.52 15.42
N ASP A 263 -8.80 6.69 15.67
CA ASP A 263 -7.67 6.77 16.59
C ASP A 263 -8.14 7.10 18.01
N TYR A 264 -8.98 8.12 18.13
CA TYR A 264 -9.63 8.49 19.39
C TYR A 264 -11.09 8.89 19.19
N ILE A 265 -11.87 8.76 20.25
CA ILE A 265 -13.32 8.96 20.20
C ILE A 265 -13.69 10.21 21.02
N CYS A 266 -14.28 11.20 20.32
CA CYS A 266 -14.95 12.34 20.91
C CYS A 266 -16.42 11.98 21.15
N CYS A 267 -16.76 11.50 22.34
CA CYS A 267 -18.10 11.08 22.68
C CYS A 267 -18.83 12.14 23.50
N HIS A 268 -20.09 12.46 23.11
CA HIS A 268 -20.94 13.35 23.93
C HIS A 268 -21.16 12.73 25.32
N THR A 269 -21.02 13.54 26.37
CA THR A 269 -21.03 13.07 27.77
C THR A 269 -22.28 12.30 28.15
N SER A 270 -23.46 12.72 27.68
CA SER A 270 -24.74 12.06 27.98
C SER A 270 -24.89 10.65 27.44
N VAL A 271 -24.09 10.24 26.43
CA VAL A 271 -24.17 8.91 25.82
C VAL A 271 -22.90 8.08 26.05
N LYS A 272 -21.88 8.62 26.69
CA LYS A 272 -20.58 7.99 26.90
C LYS A 272 -20.68 6.58 27.50
N ASP A 273 -21.36 6.43 28.62
CA ASP A 273 -21.42 5.14 29.32
C ASP A 273 -22.23 4.09 28.54
N ALA A 274 -23.29 4.53 27.88
CA ALA A 274 -24.07 3.67 26.98
C ALA A 274 -23.22 3.21 25.77
N PHE A 275 -22.47 4.12 25.18
CA PHE A 275 -21.58 3.80 24.07
C PHE A 275 -20.47 2.81 24.48
N ILE A 276 -19.84 3.00 25.65
CA ILE A 276 -18.83 2.06 26.20
C ILE A 276 -19.43 0.65 26.36
N ARG A 277 -20.65 0.54 26.88
CA ARG A 277 -21.34 -0.77 27.01
C ARG A 277 -21.55 -1.43 25.64
N GLU A 278 -21.98 -0.67 24.64
CA GLU A 278 -22.15 -1.21 23.30
C GLU A 278 -20.82 -1.59 22.65
N VAL A 279 -19.73 -0.82 22.84
CA VAL A 279 -18.38 -1.18 22.35
C VAL A 279 -17.94 -2.52 22.93
N LYS A 280 -18.02 -2.71 24.26
CA LYS A 280 -17.67 -3.97 24.93
C LYS A 280 -18.46 -5.15 24.34
N LYS A 281 -19.76 -4.96 24.14
CA LYS A 281 -20.64 -5.98 23.52
C LYS A 281 -20.22 -6.28 22.08
N GLN A 282 -19.85 -5.27 21.30
CA GLN A 282 -19.42 -5.47 19.92
C GLN A 282 -18.07 -6.18 19.83
N ILE A 283 -17.13 -5.89 20.72
CA ILE A 283 -15.86 -6.62 20.82
C ILE A 283 -16.14 -8.11 21.05
N GLN A 284 -16.97 -8.43 22.04
CA GLN A 284 -17.35 -9.83 22.32
C GLN A 284 -18.06 -10.51 21.17
N LEU A 285 -18.94 -9.80 20.45
CA LEU A 285 -19.68 -10.36 19.30
C LEU A 285 -18.78 -10.63 18.08
N GLN A 286 -17.78 -9.77 17.84
CA GLN A 286 -16.93 -9.87 16.65
C GLN A 286 -15.68 -10.72 16.89
N PHE A 287 -15.12 -10.72 18.09
CA PHE A 287 -13.84 -11.37 18.39
C PHE A 287 -13.92 -12.44 19.49
N GLY A 288 -15.07 -12.61 20.14
CA GLY A 288 -15.26 -13.57 21.24
C GLY A 288 -14.87 -13.02 22.60
N ALA A 289 -14.89 -13.87 23.62
CA ALA A 289 -14.53 -13.52 24.99
C ALA A 289 -13.02 -13.26 25.17
N HIS A 290 -12.21 -13.84 24.31
CA HIS A 290 -10.74 -13.78 24.35
C HIS A 290 -10.21 -13.39 22.96
N PRO A 291 -10.22 -12.09 22.60
CA PRO A 291 -9.79 -11.62 21.28
C PRO A 291 -8.37 -12.04 20.90
N LEU A 292 -7.44 -12.12 21.85
CA LEU A 292 -6.07 -12.54 21.60
C LEU A 292 -5.94 -14.01 21.15
N GLU A 293 -6.90 -14.85 21.51
CA GLU A 293 -6.95 -16.28 21.11
C GLU A 293 -7.68 -16.47 19.77
N ASN A 294 -8.37 -15.45 19.27
CA ASN A 294 -9.14 -15.56 18.04
C ASN A 294 -8.20 -15.73 16.84
N PRO A 295 -8.33 -16.80 16.03
CA PRO A 295 -7.46 -17.05 14.88
C PRO A 295 -7.61 -16.02 13.77
N ASN A 296 -8.74 -15.29 13.73
CA ASN A 296 -8.98 -14.24 12.76
C ASN A 296 -8.48 -12.85 13.23
N TYR A 297 -7.92 -12.77 14.45
CA TYR A 297 -7.30 -11.53 14.93
C TYR A 297 -5.81 -11.54 14.59
N GLY A 298 -5.37 -10.55 13.83
CA GLY A 298 -3.99 -10.46 13.36
C GLY A 298 -2.97 -10.19 14.47
N LYS A 299 -1.79 -9.72 14.09
CA LYS A 299 -0.69 -9.39 15.02
C LYS A 299 -0.06 -8.05 14.67
N ILE A 300 0.64 -7.44 15.62
CA ILE A 300 1.51 -6.30 15.38
C ILE A 300 2.72 -6.78 14.56
N ILE A 301 3.08 -6.01 13.55
CA ILE A 301 4.04 -6.41 12.50
C ILE A 301 5.38 -6.91 13.04
N ASN A 302 5.88 -6.38 14.16
CA ASN A 302 7.11 -6.81 14.78
C ASN A 302 7.23 -6.39 16.26
N LYS A 303 8.19 -7.01 16.96
CA LYS A 303 8.45 -6.77 18.38
C LYS A 303 8.71 -5.29 18.71
N LYS A 304 9.44 -4.56 17.86
CA LYS A 304 9.74 -3.15 18.07
C LYS A 304 8.46 -2.29 18.13
N HIS A 305 7.53 -2.52 17.20
CA HIS A 305 6.26 -1.79 17.20
C HIS A 305 5.33 -2.26 18.32
N PHE A 306 5.33 -3.55 18.61
CA PHE A 306 4.59 -4.11 19.76
C PHE A 306 5.03 -3.44 21.07
N ASP A 307 6.33 -3.45 21.39
CA ASP A 307 6.86 -2.86 22.62
C ASP A 307 6.52 -1.36 22.72
N ARG A 308 6.68 -0.63 21.61
CA ARG A 308 6.31 0.79 21.55
C ARG A 308 4.82 1.02 21.88
N ILE A 309 3.93 0.17 21.36
CA ILE A 309 2.49 0.32 21.64
C ILE A 309 2.19 -0.02 23.09
N CYS A 310 2.79 -1.06 23.65
CA CYS A 310 2.64 -1.44 25.05
C CYS A 310 3.00 -0.28 26.00
N THR A 311 4.01 0.54 25.68
CA THR A 311 4.37 1.71 26.49
C THR A 311 3.32 2.81 26.52
N LEU A 312 2.32 2.78 25.63
CA LEU A 312 1.22 3.75 25.60
C LEU A 312 0.03 3.35 26.45
N ILE A 313 0.00 2.10 26.94
CA ILE A 313 -1.10 1.60 27.76
C ILE A 313 -0.89 2.08 29.22
N ASP A 314 -1.77 2.97 29.67
CA ASP A 314 -1.84 3.39 31.07
C ASP A 314 -2.94 2.57 31.77
N GLY A 315 -2.54 1.56 32.55
CA GLY A 315 -3.46 0.64 33.21
C GLY A 315 -4.50 1.31 34.10
N HIS A 316 -4.21 2.50 34.67
CA HIS A 316 -5.17 3.26 35.48
C HIS A 316 -6.30 3.88 34.64
N LYS A 317 -6.13 3.98 33.31
CA LYS A 317 -7.11 4.55 32.38
C LYS A 317 -7.82 3.51 31.52
N VAL A 318 -7.41 2.26 31.63
CA VAL A 318 -8.02 1.16 30.86
C VAL A 318 -9.42 0.89 31.37
N VAL A 319 -10.41 0.98 30.49
CA VAL A 319 -11.83 0.68 30.79
C VAL A 319 -12.19 -0.74 30.35
N HIS A 320 -11.49 -1.26 29.35
CA HIS A 320 -11.67 -2.61 28.79
C HIS A 320 -10.45 -2.98 27.95
N GLY A 321 -10.09 -4.26 27.89
CA GLY A 321 -8.92 -4.73 27.16
C GLY A 321 -7.61 -4.30 27.83
N GLY A 322 -6.60 -3.98 27.03
CA GLY A 322 -5.25 -3.65 27.51
C GLY A 322 -4.41 -4.90 27.78
N HIS A 323 -4.91 -6.08 27.44
CA HIS A 323 -4.17 -7.33 27.54
C HIS A 323 -3.21 -7.46 26.35
N THR A 324 -2.07 -8.10 26.59
CA THR A 324 -1.02 -8.26 25.59
C THR A 324 -0.50 -9.69 25.60
N ASP A 325 -0.22 -10.21 24.40
CA ASP A 325 0.47 -11.46 24.19
C ASP A 325 1.80 -11.18 23.48
N THR A 326 2.90 -11.35 24.19
CA THR A 326 4.25 -11.03 23.70
C THR A 326 4.76 -12.08 22.68
N GLU A 327 4.30 -13.32 22.76
CA GLU A 327 4.72 -14.39 21.85
C GLU A 327 4.02 -14.24 20.51
N LEU A 328 2.71 -13.98 20.54
CA LEU A 328 1.90 -13.76 19.34
C LEU A 328 1.95 -12.31 18.83
N LEU A 329 2.58 -11.39 19.56
CA LEU A 329 2.61 -9.94 19.28
C LEU A 329 1.20 -9.34 19.14
N ARG A 330 0.26 -9.75 19.96
CA ARG A 330 -1.13 -9.30 19.95
C ARG A 330 -1.42 -8.34 21.11
N ILE A 331 -2.27 -7.36 20.84
CA ILE A 331 -2.73 -6.36 21.82
C ILE A 331 -4.24 -6.22 21.62
N GLU A 332 -4.98 -6.38 22.73
CA GLU A 332 -6.42 -6.19 22.77
C GLU A 332 -6.77 -4.74 23.15
#